data_c4b18b1118e1e2e9dd14d98679fe2b86
#
_entry.id   c4b18b1118e1e2e9dd14d98679fe2b86
#
_cell.length_a   1.000
_cell.length_b   1.000
_cell.length_c   1.000
_cell.angle_alpha   90.00
_cell.angle_beta   90.00
_cell.angle_gamma   90.00
#
_symmetry.space_group_name_H-M   'P 1'
#
loop_
_entity.id
_entity.type
_entity.pdbx_description
1 polymer ?
#
loop_
_entity_poly.entity_id
_entity_poly.type
_entity_poly.pdbx_seq_one_letter_code
_entity_poly.pdbx_strand_id
1 'polypeptide(L)'
;MHTRATRTDQTRAPAPARPSAVTDTPWLWVTAPGARDRDCDAHLKTTAYGKWLWFLPVRALDPAWRLVKTAVEAGQLGPGAKVATLGNGFRGDPTRRPVIIYTGNYHDEDDVRGVLLALRGLGINDALAYKTDEATERGEYGDRTSIYTSPAGTTRLICRDPKPRTGPQPTSSSKWLRPLIAPPLDATQPPEHPTHEA
;
A
#
# COMPACT_ATOMS: atom_id res chain seq x y z
N MET A 1 46.84 -15.45 31.99
CA MET A 1 46.20 -15.71 30.66
C MET A 1 44.87 -14.97 30.66
N HIS A 2 44.78 -13.84 29.97
CA HIS A 2 43.59 -13.02 29.89
C HIS A 2 42.86 -13.32 28.56
N THR A 3 41.73 -13.97 28.66
CA THR A 3 40.89 -14.26 27.49
C THR A 3 40.08 -13.00 27.16
N ARG A 4 40.40 -12.37 26.05
CA ARG A 4 39.72 -11.19 25.51
C ARG A 4 38.44 -11.66 24.79
N ALA A 5 37.27 -11.36 25.38
CA ALA A 5 35.98 -11.58 24.72
C ALA A 5 35.85 -10.65 23.50
N THR A 6 35.75 -11.22 22.32
CA THR A 6 35.42 -10.54 21.08
C THR A 6 33.96 -10.12 21.11
N ARG A 7 33.73 -8.83 21.20
CA ARG A 7 32.40 -8.21 21.08
C ARG A 7 31.98 -8.33 19.62
N THR A 8 31.05 -9.20 19.31
CA THR A 8 30.41 -9.30 17.99
C THR A 8 29.61 -8.02 17.77
N ASP A 9 30.10 -7.17 16.87
CA ASP A 9 29.39 -6.00 16.38
C ASP A 9 28.19 -6.50 15.56
N GLN A 10 27.02 -6.53 16.18
CA GLN A 10 25.77 -6.82 15.47
C GLN A 10 25.47 -5.59 14.62
N THR A 11 25.82 -5.66 13.35
CA THR A 11 25.47 -4.66 12.34
C THR A 11 23.94 -4.57 12.26
N ARG A 12 23.37 -3.66 13.02
CA ARG A 12 21.94 -3.36 13.02
C ARG A 12 21.59 -2.90 11.61
N ALA A 13 20.69 -3.63 10.95
CA ALA A 13 20.16 -3.23 9.65
C ALA A 13 19.69 -1.74 9.70
N PRO A 14 19.96 -0.95 8.66
CA PRO A 14 19.57 0.45 8.64
C PRO A 14 18.07 0.56 8.88
N ALA A 15 17.69 1.50 9.73
CA ALA A 15 16.28 1.74 10.03
C ALA A 15 15.54 2.08 8.72
N PRO A 16 14.31 1.57 8.51
CA PRO A 16 13.56 1.83 7.29
C PRO A 16 13.38 3.35 7.10
N ALA A 17 13.58 3.81 5.86
CA ALA A 17 13.45 5.21 5.52
C ALA A 17 12.06 5.75 5.92
N ARG A 18 12.04 6.87 6.65
CA ARG A 18 10.83 7.55 7.09
C ARG A 18 10.49 8.66 6.10
N PRO A 19 9.34 8.63 5.43
CA PRO A 19 8.95 9.64 4.45
C PRO A 19 9.02 11.08 4.98
N SER A 20 8.70 11.27 6.27
CA SER A 20 8.75 12.59 6.92
C SER A 20 10.17 13.12 7.16
N ALA A 21 11.20 12.30 6.99
CA ALA A 21 12.60 12.68 7.20
C ALA A 21 13.41 12.73 5.89
N VAL A 22 12.82 12.31 4.78
CA VAL A 22 13.47 12.28 3.47
C VAL A 22 13.19 13.59 2.74
N THR A 23 14.25 14.27 2.28
CA THR A 23 14.17 15.58 1.63
C THR A 23 14.89 15.65 0.27
N ASP A 24 15.63 14.62 -0.07
CA ASP A 24 16.48 14.52 -1.28
C ASP A 24 15.79 13.87 -2.47
N THR A 25 14.71 13.15 -2.23
CA THR A 25 13.87 12.53 -3.27
C THR A 25 12.38 12.80 -3.02
N PRO A 26 11.56 13.05 -4.06
CA PRO A 26 10.14 13.33 -3.90
C PRO A 26 9.30 12.11 -3.52
N TRP A 27 9.79 10.88 -3.75
CA TRP A 27 9.03 9.65 -3.56
C TRP A 27 9.88 8.53 -2.97
N LEU A 28 9.30 7.77 -2.05
CA LEU A 28 9.76 6.42 -1.70
C LEU A 28 8.83 5.39 -2.34
N TRP A 29 9.41 4.28 -2.80
CA TRP A 29 8.71 3.22 -3.52
C TRP A 29 8.82 1.89 -2.80
N VAL A 30 7.85 1.01 -3.06
CA VAL A 30 7.88 -0.41 -2.71
C VAL A 30 7.17 -1.20 -3.80
N THR A 31 7.70 -2.37 -4.14
CA THR A 31 7.13 -3.32 -5.09
C THR A 31 6.83 -4.65 -4.42
N ALA A 32 5.79 -5.31 -4.87
CA ALA A 32 5.44 -6.64 -4.37
C ALA A 32 6.47 -7.69 -4.87
N PRO A 33 6.68 -8.80 -4.13
CA PRO A 33 7.52 -9.90 -4.58
C PRO A 33 7.06 -10.44 -5.93
N GLY A 34 7.99 -10.56 -6.87
CA GLY A 34 7.71 -11.04 -8.24
C GLY A 34 7.13 -9.98 -9.19
N ALA A 35 6.79 -8.79 -8.71
CA ALA A 35 6.65 -7.63 -9.57
C ALA A 35 8.05 -7.22 -10.04
N ARG A 36 8.31 -7.32 -11.34
CA ARG A 36 9.63 -7.01 -11.90
C ARG A 36 9.81 -5.50 -11.89
N ASP A 37 11.02 -5.02 -11.58
CA ASP A 37 11.36 -3.58 -11.66
C ASP A 37 11.03 -2.97 -13.05
N ARG A 38 11.06 -3.80 -14.10
CA ARG A 38 10.63 -3.43 -15.44
C ARG A 38 9.14 -3.16 -15.58
N ASP A 39 8.32 -3.71 -14.70
CA ASP A 39 6.87 -3.51 -14.72
C ASP A 39 6.50 -2.14 -14.13
N CYS A 40 7.37 -1.53 -13.33
CA CYS A 40 7.15 -0.18 -12.79
C CYS A 40 7.40 0.92 -13.83
N ASP A 41 8.32 0.74 -14.78
CA ASP A 41 8.69 1.79 -15.73
C ASP A 41 8.29 1.50 -17.18
N ALA A 42 8.40 0.25 -17.65
CA ALA A 42 8.15 -0.10 -19.04
C ALA A 42 6.72 -0.59 -19.30
N HIS A 43 6.06 -1.24 -18.32
CA HIS A 43 4.67 -1.65 -18.41
C HIS A 43 3.67 -0.51 -18.13
N LEU A 44 4.08 0.57 -17.50
CA LEU A 44 3.25 1.78 -17.35
C LEU A 44 2.76 2.33 -18.70
N LYS A 45 3.43 2.01 -19.79
CA LYS A 45 3.05 2.49 -21.14
C LYS A 45 2.09 1.58 -21.90
N THR A 46 1.87 0.36 -21.43
CA THR A 46 1.08 -0.65 -22.18
C THR A 46 -0.07 -1.26 -21.38
N THR A 47 -0.16 -0.99 -20.07
CA THR A 47 -1.17 -1.58 -19.19
C THR A 47 -2.04 -0.51 -18.56
N ALA A 48 -3.30 -0.86 -18.36
CA ALA A 48 -4.32 0.01 -17.77
C ALA A 48 -4.13 0.15 -16.25
N TYR A 49 -2.95 0.60 -15.80
CA TYR A 49 -2.69 0.84 -14.39
C TYR A 49 -3.58 1.95 -13.81
N GLY A 50 -3.97 1.75 -12.58
CA GLY A 50 -4.62 2.75 -11.78
C GLY A 50 -4.12 2.69 -10.34
N LYS A 51 -4.60 3.62 -9.53
CA LYS A 51 -4.09 3.81 -8.18
C LYS A 51 -5.12 4.38 -7.23
N TRP A 52 -5.15 3.84 -6.01
CA TRP A 52 -5.81 4.43 -4.87
C TRP A 52 -4.95 5.54 -4.29
N LEU A 53 -5.58 6.66 -3.94
CA LEU A 53 -4.95 7.85 -3.37
C LEU A 53 -5.43 8.01 -1.92
N TRP A 54 -4.49 7.99 -0.99
CA TRP A 54 -4.72 8.20 0.43
C TRP A 54 -3.91 9.40 0.90
N PHE A 55 -4.59 10.52 1.15
CA PHE A 55 -3.94 11.76 1.58
C PHE A 55 -3.92 11.86 3.10
N LEU A 56 -2.75 12.05 3.68
CA LEU A 56 -2.50 12.07 5.11
C LEU A 56 -1.79 13.35 5.57
N PRO A 57 -2.08 13.82 6.79
CA PRO A 57 -1.22 14.84 7.40
C PRO A 57 0.19 14.27 7.60
N VAL A 58 1.21 15.14 7.46
CA VAL A 58 2.63 14.72 7.54
C VAL A 58 2.94 13.92 8.81
N ARG A 59 2.34 14.27 9.96
CA ARG A 59 2.54 13.54 11.24
C ARG A 59 2.08 12.07 11.20
N ALA A 60 1.17 11.71 10.31
CA ALA A 60 0.65 10.35 10.18
C ALA A 60 1.36 9.54 9.07
N LEU A 61 2.28 10.16 8.34
CA LEU A 61 2.84 9.59 7.12
C LEU A 61 3.73 8.37 7.38
N ASP A 62 4.61 8.44 8.39
CA ASP A 62 5.57 7.37 8.67
C ASP A 62 4.90 6.05 9.11
N PRO A 63 3.95 6.04 10.07
CA PRO A 63 3.25 4.82 10.43
C PRO A 63 2.39 4.29 9.28
N ALA A 64 1.73 5.17 8.51
CA ALA A 64 0.93 4.78 7.35
C ALA A 64 1.79 4.12 6.26
N TRP A 65 2.95 4.72 5.95
CA TRP A 65 3.87 4.15 4.99
C TRP A 65 4.39 2.78 5.41
N ARG A 66 4.76 2.63 6.68
CA ARG A 66 5.23 1.34 7.21
C ARG A 66 4.17 0.25 7.04
N LEU A 67 2.90 0.56 7.36
CA LEU A 67 1.78 -0.35 7.20
C LEU A 67 1.62 -0.80 5.73
N VAL A 68 1.52 0.17 4.81
CA VAL A 68 1.36 -0.10 3.37
C VAL A 68 2.56 -0.85 2.82
N LYS A 69 3.78 -0.41 3.14
CA LYS A 69 5.02 -1.05 2.69
C LYS A 69 5.07 -2.52 3.08
N THR A 70 4.81 -2.83 4.35
CA THR A 70 4.80 -4.21 4.87
C THR A 70 3.78 -5.07 4.14
N ALA A 71 2.57 -4.56 3.90
CA ALA A 71 1.52 -5.29 3.19
C ALA A 71 1.87 -5.55 1.72
N VAL A 72 2.50 -4.59 1.04
CA VAL A 72 3.00 -4.76 -0.34
C VAL A 72 4.12 -5.80 -0.38
N GLU A 73 5.10 -5.72 0.51
CA GLU A 73 6.21 -6.68 0.61
C GLU A 73 5.73 -8.10 0.94
N ALA A 74 4.63 -8.22 1.67
CA ALA A 74 3.98 -9.50 1.94
C ALA A 74 3.10 -10.01 0.77
N GLY A 75 2.98 -9.26 -0.34
CA GLY A 75 2.13 -9.61 -1.48
C GLY A 75 0.63 -9.54 -1.17
N GLN A 76 0.24 -8.78 -0.15
CA GLN A 76 -1.15 -8.63 0.31
C GLN A 76 -1.84 -7.40 -0.26
N LEU A 77 -1.11 -6.50 -0.89
CA LEU A 77 -1.62 -5.20 -1.32
C LEU A 77 -1.03 -4.77 -2.67
N GLY A 78 -1.74 -5.05 -3.74
CA GLY A 78 -1.42 -4.58 -5.09
C GLY A 78 0.02 -4.89 -5.58
N PRO A 79 0.39 -4.47 -6.78
CA PRO A 79 1.72 -4.70 -7.36
C PRO A 79 2.79 -3.79 -6.75
N GLY A 80 2.41 -2.66 -6.16
CA GLY A 80 3.34 -1.73 -5.55
C GLY A 80 2.65 -0.51 -4.96
N ALA A 81 3.45 0.30 -4.27
CA ALA A 81 3.01 1.57 -3.69
C ALA A 81 4.13 2.60 -3.68
N LYS A 82 3.76 3.86 -3.55
CA LYS A 82 4.69 4.96 -3.27
C LYS A 82 4.11 5.96 -2.28
N VAL A 83 5.00 6.69 -1.63
CA VAL A 83 4.63 7.76 -0.71
C VAL A 83 5.40 9.02 -1.05
N ALA A 84 4.74 10.17 -1.03
CA ALA A 84 5.42 11.44 -1.14
C ALA A 84 6.22 11.74 0.14
N THR A 85 7.43 12.25 -0.05
CA THR A 85 8.34 12.66 1.03
C THR A 85 8.20 14.17 1.31
N LEU A 86 9.08 14.72 2.13
CA LEU A 86 9.24 16.18 2.27
C LEU A 86 10.21 16.78 1.24
N GLY A 87 10.73 15.94 0.32
CA GLY A 87 11.55 16.39 -0.79
C GLY A 87 10.80 17.28 -1.79
N ASN A 88 11.56 18.02 -2.57
CA ASN A 88 11.03 18.89 -3.60
C ASN A 88 10.32 18.10 -4.71
N GLY A 89 9.27 18.69 -5.31
CA GLY A 89 8.56 18.10 -6.46
C GLY A 89 7.11 17.72 -6.21
N PHE A 90 6.66 17.64 -4.95
CA PHE A 90 5.23 17.53 -4.67
C PHE A 90 4.55 18.91 -4.75
N ARG A 91 3.54 19.03 -5.63
CA ARG A 91 2.84 20.29 -5.91
C ARG A 91 1.45 20.42 -5.25
N GLY A 92 1.13 19.51 -4.30
CA GLY A 92 -0.14 19.52 -3.58
C GLY A 92 -0.10 20.35 -2.30
N ASP A 93 -1.11 20.14 -1.46
CA ASP A 93 -1.20 20.76 -0.12
C ASP A 93 0.07 20.44 0.71
N PRO A 94 0.81 21.44 1.16
CA PRO A 94 2.07 21.23 1.91
C PRO A 94 1.85 20.53 3.26
N THR A 95 0.63 20.55 3.81
CA THR A 95 0.30 19.93 5.10
C THR A 95 -0.06 18.45 4.98
N ARG A 96 -0.32 17.97 3.77
CA ARG A 96 -0.73 16.60 3.47
C ARG A 96 0.17 15.98 2.42
N ARG A 97 0.32 14.65 2.51
CA ARG A 97 1.09 13.87 1.54
C ARG A 97 0.29 12.63 1.12
N PRO A 98 0.33 12.27 -0.15
CA PRO A 98 -0.30 11.05 -0.63
C PRO A 98 0.55 9.82 -0.35
N VAL A 99 -0.11 8.76 0.10
CA VAL A 99 0.29 7.38 -0.10
C VAL A 99 -0.51 6.87 -1.29
N ILE A 100 0.18 6.32 -2.27
CA ILE A 100 -0.38 5.89 -3.55
C ILE A 100 -0.20 4.38 -3.66
N ILE A 101 -1.29 3.64 -3.86
CA ILE A 101 -1.31 2.20 -3.95
C ILE A 101 -1.81 1.79 -5.34
N TYR A 102 -0.99 1.09 -6.09
CA TYR A 102 -1.28 0.70 -7.46
C TYR A 102 -2.15 -0.54 -7.56
N THR A 103 -2.93 -0.62 -8.65
CA THR A 103 -3.63 -1.82 -9.09
C THR A 103 -3.10 -2.23 -10.46
N GLY A 104 -3.28 -3.49 -10.83
CA GLY A 104 -2.76 -4.03 -12.08
C GLY A 104 -3.55 -3.61 -13.30
N ASN A 105 -4.87 -3.41 -13.14
CA ASN A 105 -5.76 -3.08 -14.27
C ASN A 105 -7.01 -2.33 -13.79
N TYR A 106 -7.14 -1.05 -14.18
CA TYR A 106 -8.31 -0.25 -13.79
C TYR A 106 -9.60 -0.62 -14.57
N HIS A 107 -9.49 -1.40 -15.64
CA HIS A 107 -10.65 -1.95 -16.35
C HIS A 107 -11.23 -3.19 -15.63
N ASP A 108 -10.44 -3.82 -14.75
CA ASP A 108 -10.88 -4.92 -13.91
C ASP A 108 -11.36 -4.36 -12.58
N GLU A 109 -12.70 -4.26 -12.42
CA GLU A 109 -13.30 -3.77 -11.19
C GLU A 109 -12.97 -4.66 -9.99
N ASP A 110 -12.80 -5.97 -10.20
CA ASP A 110 -12.46 -6.91 -9.12
C ASP A 110 -11.04 -6.67 -8.62
N ASP A 111 -10.08 -6.32 -9.50
CA ASP A 111 -8.73 -5.91 -9.10
C ASP A 111 -8.75 -4.61 -8.30
N VAL A 112 -9.48 -3.61 -8.78
CA VAL A 112 -9.64 -2.32 -8.08
C VAL A 112 -10.30 -2.51 -6.71
N ARG A 113 -11.36 -3.32 -6.64
CA ARG A 113 -12.10 -3.65 -5.42
C ARG A 113 -11.26 -4.50 -4.47
N GLY A 114 -10.49 -5.46 -4.99
CA GLY A 114 -9.62 -6.31 -4.21
C GLY A 114 -8.60 -5.52 -3.39
N VAL A 115 -7.94 -4.53 -4.01
CA VAL A 115 -7.02 -3.63 -3.32
C VAL A 115 -7.75 -2.75 -2.30
N LEU A 116 -8.98 -2.25 -2.60
CA LEU A 116 -9.78 -1.51 -1.64
C LEU A 116 -10.11 -2.35 -0.40
N LEU A 117 -10.54 -3.60 -0.59
CA LEU A 117 -10.85 -4.52 0.51
C LEU A 117 -9.61 -4.79 1.38
N ALA A 118 -8.45 -5.00 0.75
CA ALA A 118 -7.20 -5.17 1.47
C ALA A 118 -6.83 -3.93 2.30
N LEU A 119 -6.99 -2.72 1.74
CA LEU A 119 -6.79 -1.46 2.47
C LEU A 119 -7.71 -1.35 3.69
N ARG A 120 -8.99 -1.71 3.55
CA ARG A 120 -9.95 -1.75 4.67
C ARG A 120 -9.57 -2.78 5.72
N GLY A 121 -9.10 -3.97 5.28
CA GLY A 121 -8.57 -5.01 6.18
C GLY A 121 -7.35 -4.56 6.99
N LEU A 122 -6.56 -3.64 6.47
CA LEU A 122 -5.45 -2.99 7.18
C LEU A 122 -5.90 -1.87 8.13
N GLY A 123 -7.20 -1.60 8.24
CA GLY A 123 -7.75 -0.54 9.09
C GLY A 123 -7.69 0.86 8.47
N ILE A 124 -7.41 0.99 7.18
CA ILE A 124 -7.42 2.26 6.47
C ILE A 124 -8.86 2.64 6.16
N ASN A 125 -9.47 3.42 7.03
CA ASN A 125 -10.89 3.78 7.00
C ASN A 125 -11.19 5.18 6.43
N ASP A 126 -10.19 5.90 5.96
CA ASP A 126 -10.37 7.21 5.32
C ASP A 126 -11.16 7.09 4.00
N ALA A 127 -11.75 8.20 3.56
CA ALA A 127 -12.27 8.30 2.20
C ALA A 127 -11.10 8.19 1.20
N LEU A 128 -11.29 7.37 0.18
CA LEU A 128 -10.28 7.10 -0.83
C LEU A 128 -10.79 7.49 -2.22
N ALA A 129 -9.87 8.00 -3.04
CA ALA A 129 -10.11 8.29 -4.44
C ALA A 129 -9.24 7.39 -5.33
N TYR A 130 -9.75 7.00 -6.49
CA TYR A 130 -9.05 6.16 -7.43
C TYR A 130 -8.89 6.85 -8.78
N LYS A 131 -7.68 6.88 -9.29
CA LYS A 131 -7.31 7.56 -10.52
C LYS A 131 -6.53 6.63 -11.44
N THR A 132 -6.75 6.75 -12.77
CA THR A 132 -5.93 6.04 -13.75
C THR A 132 -4.56 6.70 -13.91
N ASP A 133 -3.55 5.93 -14.30
CA ASP A 133 -2.24 6.49 -14.63
C ASP A 133 -2.31 7.34 -15.89
N GLU A 134 -3.10 6.94 -16.86
CA GLU A 134 -3.36 7.69 -18.09
C GLU A 134 -3.84 9.13 -17.80
N ALA A 135 -4.77 9.32 -16.84
CA ALA A 135 -5.20 10.66 -16.44
C ALA A 135 -4.05 11.48 -15.80
N THR A 136 -3.09 10.81 -15.15
CA THR A 136 -1.90 11.46 -14.59
C THR A 136 -0.93 11.88 -15.69
N GLU A 137 -0.72 11.05 -16.69
CA GLU A 137 0.14 11.35 -17.86
C GLU A 137 -0.41 12.52 -18.67
N ARG A 138 -1.74 12.65 -18.77
CA ARG A 138 -2.40 13.80 -19.40
C ARG A 138 -2.36 15.07 -18.55
N GLY A 139 -1.77 15.04 -17.37
CA GLY A 139 -1.71 16.20 -16.48
C GLY A 139 -3.05 16.57 -15.86
N GLU A 140 -4.03 15.67 -15.87
CA GLU A 140 -5.34 15.89 -15.29
C GLU A 140 -5.26 15.75 -13.77
N TYR A 141 -5.53 16.83 -13.04
CA TYR A 141 -5.51 16.88 -11.58
C TYR A 141 -6.82 17.45 -11.03
N GLY A 142 -7.13 17.11 -9.77
CA GLY A 142 -8.32 17.55 -9.05
C GLY A 142 -9.39 16.46 -8.91
N ASP A 143 -10.48 16.81 -8.22
CA ASP A 143 -11.50 15.85 -7.78
C ASP A 143 -12.29 15.20 -8.94
N ARG A 144 -12.31 15.83 -10.10
CA ARG A 144 -13.04 15.33 -11.29
C ARG A 144 -12.29 14.24 -12.04
N THR A 145 -11.05 13.96 -11.72
CA THR A 145 -10.21 12.98 -12.42
C THR A 145 -10.29 11.58 -11.82
N SER A 146 -10.96 11.44 -10.68
CA SER A 146 -11.16 10.15 -10.03
C SER A 146 -12.31 9.40 -10.69
N ILE A 147 -12.02 8.21 -11.24
CA ILE A 147 -13.06 7.34 -11.84
C ILE A 147 -13.83 6.54 -10.80
N TYR A 148 -13.22 6.30 -9.64
CA TYR A 148 -13.90 5.74 -8.47
C TYR A 148 -13.60 6.52 -7.21
N THR A 149 -14.52 6.40 -6.25
CA THR A 149 -14.32 6.81 -4.86
C THR A 149 -14.89 5.77 -3.92
N SER A 150 -14.32 5.67 -2.72
CA SER A 150 -14.87 4.89 -1.62
C SER A 150 -15.03 5.78 -0.41
N PRO A 151 -16.26 5.97 0.12
CA PRO A 151 -16.48 6.73 1.35
C PRO A 151 -15.75 6.11 2.54
N ALA A 152 -15.47 6.95 3.54
CA ALA A 152 -14.82 6.51 4.77
C ALA A 152 -15.57 5.34 5.43
N GLY A 153 -14.82 4.36 5.93
CA GLY A 153 -15.36 3.19 6.64
C GLY A 153 -16.19 2.23 5.80
N THR A 154 -16.24 2.40 4.47
CA THR A 154 -17.03 1.54 3.59
C THR A 154 -16.17 0.81 2.57
N THR A 155 -16.69 -0.32 2.08
CA THR A 155 -16.12 -1.07 0.94
C THR A 155 -16.83 -0.73 -0.38
N ARG A 156 -17.68 0.29 -0.38
CA ARG A 156 -18.43 0.71 -1.57
C ARG A 156 -17.49 1.33 -2.59
N LEU A 157 -17.58 0.85 -3.81
CA LEU A 157 -16.95 1.44 -4.96
C LEU A 157 -17.99 2.30 -5.70
N ILE A 158 -17.83 3.61 -5.68
CA ILE A 158 -18.69 4.55 -6.36
C ILE A 158 -18.01 4.97 -7.65
N CYS A 159 -18.58 4.54 -8.79
CA CYS A 159 -18.14 4.97 -10.11
C CYS A 159 -18.56 6.42 -10.36
N ARG A 160 -17.63 7.27 -10.76
CA ARG A 160 -17.88 8.69 -11.10
C ARG A 160 -17.94 8.95 -12.59
N ASP A 161 -17.38 8.05 -13.41
CA ASP A 161 -17.42 8.17 -14.86
C ASP A 161 -18.31 7.04 -15.45
N PRO A 162 -19.51 7.37 -15.96
CA PRO A 162 -20.41 6.40 -16.55
C PRO A 162 -20.00 5.95 -17.96
N LYS A 163 -18.84 6.36 -18.48
CA LYS A 163 -18.42 5.94 -19.83
C LYS A 163 -18.26 4.42 -19.90
N PRO A 164 -18.86 3.75 -20.91
CA PRO A 164 -18.69 2.32 -21.09
C PRO A 164 -17.22 2.01 -21.32
N ARG A 165 -16.70 1.11 -20.52
CA ARG A 165 -15.31 0.62 -20.64
C ARG A 165 -15.23 -0.30 -21.85
N THR A 166 -14.76 0.20 -22.97
CA THR A 166 -14.45 -0.58 -24.15
C THR A 166 -13.02 -1.08 -24.07
N GLY A 167 -12.84 -2.26 -23.48
CA GLY A 167 -11.57 -2.98 -23.46
C GLY A 167 -11.85 -4.48 -23.29
N PRO A 168 -10.95 -5.38 -23.72
CA PRO A 168 -11.10 -6.80 -23.49
C PRO A 168 -11.20 -7.04 -21.98
N GLN A 169 -12.29 -7.69 -21.55
CA GLN A 169 -12.48 -8.10 -20.16
C GLN A 169 -11.45 -9.19 -19.86
N PRO A 170 -10.49 -8.97 -18.96
CA PRO A 170 -9.63 -10.05 -18.51
C PRO A 170 -10.46 -11.02 -17.66
N THR A 171 -10.29 -12.30 -17.93
CA THR A 171 -10.85 -13.35 -17.05
C THR A 171 -10.34 -13.16 -15.65
N SER A 172 -11.27 -12.90 -14.73
CA SER A 172 -11.03 -12.60 -13.33
C SER A 172 -10.16 -13.67 -12.66
N SER A 173 -9.01 -13.26 -12.21
CA SER A 173 -8.25 -13.94 -11.18
C SER A 173 -7.42 -12.89 -10.45
N SER A 174 -8.06 -12.14 -9.56
CA SER A 174 -7.34 -11.23 -8.67
C SER A 174 -6.41 -12.06 -7.77
N LYS A 175 -5.17 -12.24 -8.23
CA LYS A 175 -4.12 -12.98 -7.50
C LYS A 175 -3.68 -12.31 -6.20
N TRP A 176 -4.23 -11.12 -5.91
CA TRP A 176 -3.92 -10.33 -4.72
C TRP A 176 -4.88 -10.62 -3.55
N LEU A 177 -5.99 -11.35 -3.79
CA LEU A 177 -6.91 -11.82 -2.75
C LEU A 177 -6.36 -13.08 -2.07
N ARG A 178 -5.23 -12.97 -1.38
CA ARG A 178 -4.89 -13.95 -0.35
C ARG A 178 -5.65 -13.56 0.92
N PRO A 179 -6.36 -14.51 1.57
CA PRO A 179 -7.01 -14.22 2.84
C PRO A 179 -5.97 -13.68 3.83
N LEU A 180 -6.26 -12.58 4.48
CA LEU A 180 -5.55 -12.14 5.68
C LEU A 180 -5.79 -13.21 6.75
N ILE A 181 -4.94 -14.24 6.79
CA ILE A 181 -4.91 -15.17 7.91
C ILE A 181 -4.25 -14.36 9.02
N ALA A 182 -5.07 -13.88 9.95
CA ALA A 182 -4.56 -13.38 11.22
C ALA A 182 -3.71 -14.51 11.84
N PRO A 183 -2.50 -14.24 12.36
CA PRO A 183 -1.77 -15.24 13.11
C PRO A 183 -2.67 -15.74 14.24
N PRO A 184 -2.68 -17.04 14.56
CA PRO A 184 -3.46 -17.56 15.67
C PRO A 184 -3.02 -16.80 16.94
N LEU A 185 -4.00 -16.26 17.65
CA LEU A 185 -3.79 -15.76 19.00
C LEU A 185 -3.32 -16.96 19.80
N ASP A 186 -2.06 -16.94 20.22
CA ASP A 186 -1.47 -17.91 21.11
C ASP A 186 -2.27 -17.87 22.42
N ALA A 187 -3.16 -18.84 22.58
CA ALA A 187 -3.90 -19.02 23.81
C ALA A 187 -2.91 -19.54 24.84
N THR A 188 -2.34 -18.64 25.61
CA THR A 188 -1.53 -18.95 26.77
C THR A 188 -2.39 -19.80 27.74
N GLN A 189 -2.18 -21.10 27.72
CA GLN A 189 -2.73 -22.01 28.72
C GLN A 189 -2.19 -21.63 30.09
N PRO A 190 -3.04 -21.43 31.11
CA PRO A 190 -2.57 -21.24 32.47
C PRO A 190 -1.96 -22.54 32.99
N PRO A 191 -0.93 -22.49 33.87
CA PRO A 191 -0.27 -23.67 34.39
C PRO A 191 -1.21 -24.46 35.30
N GLU A 192 -1.32 -25.77 35.03
CA GLU A 192 -1.99 -26.71 35.91
C GLU A 192 -1.19 -26.82 37.26
N HIS A 193 -1.87 -26.55 38.34
CA HIS A 193 -1.36 -26.79 39.68
C HIS A 193 -1.39 -28.30 39.99
N PRO A 194 -0.30 -28.90 40.47
CA PRO A 194 -0.36 -30.25 40.97
C PRO A 194 -1.07 -30.29 42.34
N THR A 195 -2.16 -31.02 42.41
CA THR A 195 -2.80 -31.39 43.67
C THR A 195 -1.93 -32.41 44.39
N HIS A 196 -1.40 -32.01 45.52
CA HIS A 196 -0.85 -32.93 46.52
C HIS A 196 -2.02 -33.60 47.24
N GLU A 197 -2.17 -34.92 47.08
CA GLU A 197 -2.88 -35.78 48.04
C GLU A 197 -1.91 -36.27 49.12
N ALA A 198 -2.35 -36.09 50.35
CA ALA A 198 -1.73 -36.67 51.53
C ALA A 198 -2.44 -37.99 51.87
#